data_f9bb84e8c9bd56c14c3b4c0b165aed27
#
_entry.id   f9bb84e8c9bd56c14c3b4c0b165aed27
#
_cell.length_a   1.000
_cell.length_b   1.000
_cell.length_c   1.000
_cell.angle_alpha   90.00
_cell.angle_beta   90.00
_cell.angle_gamma   90.00
#
_symmetry.space_group_name_H-M   'P 1'
#
loop_
_entity.id
_entity.type
_entity.pdbx_description
1 polymer ?
#
loop_
_entity_poly.entity_id
_entity_poly.type
_entity_poly.pdbx_seq_one_letter_code
_entity_poly.pdbx_strand_id
1 'polypeptide(L)'
;MAASRRQFAKAASAAALLLAAGCSGGEDAKDGATKRKESAGMDFDELKEARRSVRQYAKSEIAQDELEKIVTDALNAPSWKNTETTRYYAAASAEAKERMWKEALPGFNAASSANAAALVAVTFVPGESGFNGGKAVDDLGNTWGAYDCGLASSYFILAAKNRGWDTLIMGMRDVAKVKAILGIPEGEILMSVIAVGKSAQKYMKRPRKPVAEVLKVR
;
A
#
# COMPACT_ATOMS: atom_id res chain seq x y z
N MET A 1 26.25 -16.35 46.17
CA MET A 1 26.73 -17.61 45.57
C MET A 1 26.81 -17.42 44.08
N ALA A 2 28.01 -17.56 43.60
CA ALA A 2 28.48 -17.34 42.24
C ALA A 2 28.26 -18.57 41.35
N ALA A 3 28.54 -18.36 40.11
CA ALA A 3 28.82 -19.29 39.00
C ALA A 3 27.71 -19.33 37.92
N SER A 4 27.96 -19.34 36.60
CA SER A 4 29.20 -19.47 35.86
C SER A 4 28.94 -19.16 34.38
N ARG A 5 29.84 -18.43 33.77
CA ARG A 5 30.00 -18.29 32.29
C ARG A 5 30.63 -19.57 31.74
N ARG A 6 30.16 -20.08 30.63
CA ARG A 6 30.95 -20.89 29.64
C ARG A 6 30.32 -20.66 28.29
N GLN A 7 30.96 -19.97 27.37
CA GLN A 7 31.97 -20.35 26.38
C GLN A 7 31.49 -21.47 25.44
N PHE A 8 31.24 -21.10 24.19
CA PHE A 8 31.47 -22.01 23.07
C PHE A 8 32.39 -21.37 22.04
N ALA A 9 33.44 -22.12 21.78
CA ALA A 9 34.60 -21.74 21.01
C ALA A 9 34.42 -22.10 19.53
N LYS A 10 35.14 -21.35 18.75
CA LYS A 10 35.62 -21.49 17.39
C LYS A 10 35.75 -22.92 16.85
N ALA A 11 35.41 -23.11 15.58
CA ALA A 11 36.18 -24.01 14.70
C ALA A 11 36.32 -23.32 13.34
N ALA A 12 37.56 -22.92 13.08
CA ALA A 12 38.07 -22.61 11.76
C ALA A 12 38.72 -23.88 11.19
N SER A 13 38.55 -24.15 9.91
CA SER A 13 39.43 -25.04 9.19
C SER A 13 39.62 -24.56 7.76
N ALA A 14 40.89 -24.50 7.40
CA ALA A 14 41.49 -23.90 6.24
C ALA A 14 41.70 -24.90 5.10
N ALA A 15 41.88 -24.31 3.91
CA ALA A 15 42.78 -24.69 2.84
C ALA A 15 42.47 -25.86 1.91
N ALA A 16 42.42 -25.60 0.61
CA ALA A 16 43.57 -25.91 -0.26
C ALA A 16 43.40 -25.29 -1.65
N LEU A 17 44.42 -24.58 -2.10
CA LEU A 17 44.70 -24.18 -3.48
C LEU A 17 45.00 -25.42 -4.34
N LEU A 18 44.52 -25.41 -5.58
CA LEU A 18 45.19 -26.09 -6.69
C LEU A 18 44.99 -25.26 -7.97
N LEU A 19 46.11 -24.71 -8.45
CA LEU A 19 46.26 -24.15 -9.79
C LEU A 19 46.36 -25.28 -10.80
N ALA A 20 45.69 -25.18 -11.93
CA ALA A 20 46.16 -25.72 -13.19
C ALA A 20 45.61 -24.87 -14.34
N ALA A 21 46.51 -24.37 -15.15
CA ALA A 21 46.25 -23.62 -16.38
C ALA A 21 45.85 -24.54 -17.53
N GLY A 22 45.02 -24.03 -18.46
CA GLY A 22 44.73 -24.70 -19.73
C GLY A 22 43.90 -23.81 -20.63
N CYS A 23 44.45 -23.42 -21.76
CA CYS A 23 44.02 -22.45 -22.77
C CYS A 23 42.82 -22.83 -23.59
N SER A 24 42.20 -21.79 -24.13
CA SER A 24 41.56 -21.64 -25.47
C SER A 24 40.23 -22.29 -25.77
N GLY A 25 39.34 -21.44 -26.26
CA GLY A 25 38.14 -21.84 -26.99
C GLY A 25 37.03 -20.81 -26.75
N GLY A 26 36.97 -19.75 -27.59
CA GLY A 26 35.84 -18.84 -27.61
C GLY A 26 34.65 -19.55 -28.21
N GLU A 27 33.51 -19.41 -27.60
CA GLU A 27 32.21 -19.49 -28.26
C GLU A 27 31.18 -18.68 -27.47
N ASP A 28 30.42 -17.91 -28.21
CA ASP A 28 29.43 -16.96 -27.87
C ASP A 28 28.48 -17.40 -26.72
N ALA A 29 28.63 -16.82 -25.54
CA ALA A 29 27.60 -16.80 -24.53
C ALA A 29 26.50 -15.84 -25.02
N LYS A 30 25.56 -16.35 -25.81
CA LYS A 30 24.29 -15.69 -26.06
C LYS A 30 23.57 -15.51 -24.73
N ASP A 31 23.57 -14.28 -24.31
CA ASP A 31 22.81 -13.74 -23.20
C ASP A 31 21.36 -14.18 -23.28
N GLY A 32 21.01 -15.18 -22.49
CA GLY A 32 19.65 -15.65 -22.31
C GLY A 32 18.85 -14.70 -21.44
N ALA A 33 18.62 -13.50 -21.93
CA ALA A 33 17.61 -12.60 -21.37
C ALA A 33 16.25 -13.29 -21.43
N THR A 34 15.92 -14.03 -20.39
CA THR A 34 14.60 -14.64 -20.18
C THR A 34 13.59 -13.50 -20.16
N LYS A 35 12.87 -13.33 -21.25
CA LYS A 35 11.78 -12.38 -21.41
C LYS A 35 10.75 -12.62 -20.30
N ARG A 36 10.78 -11.79 -19.25
CA ARG A 36 9.61 -11.52 -18.45
C ARG A 36 8.59 -10.77 -19.33
N LYS A 37 7.75 -11.54 -20.02
CA LYS A 37 6.47 -11.05 -20.51
C LYS A 37 5.46 -11.13 -19.37
N GLU A 38 5.67 -10.39 -18.30
CA GLU A 38 4.60 -9.91 -17.47
C GLU A 38 4.11 -8.60 -18.10
N SER A 39 2.79 -8.41 -18.13
CA SER A 39 2.14 -7.24 -18.71
C SER A 39 2.91 -5.97 -18.32
N ALA A 40 3.47 -5.28 -19.30
CA ALA A 40 4.15 -4.03 -19.06
C ALA A 40 3.14 -3.08 -18.40
N GLY A 41 3.32 -2.82 -17.11
CA GLY A 41 2.55 -1.81 -16.39
C GLY A 41 2.72 -0.44 -17.04
N MET A 42 1.87 0.50 -16.68
CA MET A 42 2.01 1.89 -17.10
C MET A 42 3.33 2.46 -16.60
N ASP A 43 4.00 3.30 -17.38
CA ASP A 43 5.08 4.10 -16.83
C ASP A 43 4.53 5.13 -15.82
N PHE A 44 5.42 5.77 -15.07
CA PHE A 44 4.99 6.68 -13.99
C PHE A 44 4.19 7.87 -14.51
N ASP A 45 4.55 8.42 -15.67
CA ASP A 45 3.87 9.56 -16.26
C ASP A 45 2.48 9.18 -16.76
N GLU A 46 2.35 8.06 -17.43
CA GLU A 46 1.06 7.49 -17.83
C GLU A 46 0.17 7.20 -16.61
N LEU A 47 0.74 6.59 -15.57
CA LEU A 47 0.02 6.19 -14.36
C LEU A 47 -0.57 7.40 -13.62
N LYS A 48 0.23 8.45 -13.38
CA LYS A 48 -0.24 9.69 -12.74
C LYS A 48 -1.30 10.40 -13.58
N GLU A 49 -1.17 10.35 -14.93
CA GLU A 49 -2.15 10.92 -15.85
C GLU A 49 -3.43 10.09 -15.95
N ALA A 50 -3.37 8.78 -15.81
CA ALA A 50 -4.53 7.89 -15.92
C ALA A 50 -5.35 7.80 -14.61
N ARG A 51 -4.72 7.94 -13.45
CA ARG A 51 -5.41 7.77 -12.16
C ARG A 51 -6.46 8.86 -11.91
N ARG A 52 -7.67 8.43 -11.58
CA ARG A 52 -8.82 9.31 -11.24
C ARG A 52 -9.49 8.84 -9.96
N SER A 53 -10.21 9.77 -9.32
CA SER A 53 -11.18 9.41 -8.26
C SER A 53 -12.48 9.02 -8.93
N VAL A 54 -12.76 7.72 -8.99
CA VAL A 54 -13.89 7.13 -9.70
C VAL A 54 -15.10 7.02 -8.75
N ARG A 55 -16.29 7.44 -9.21
CA ARG A 55 -17.52 7.49 -8.42
C ARG A 55 -18.68 6.73 -9.06
N GLN A 56 -18.39 5.94 -10.08
CA GLN A 56 -19.34 5.01 -10.69
C GLN A 56 -18.57 3.79 -11.16
N TYR A 57 -18.95 2.64 -10.66
CA TYR A 57 -18.26 1.38 -10.94
C TYR A 57 -19.15 0.45 -11.76
N ALA A 58 -18.55 -0.23 -12.71
CA ALA A 58 -19.13 -1.40 -13.34
C ALA A 58 -19.09 -2.56 -12.34
N LYS A 59 -20.13 -3.40 -12.34
CA LYS A 59 -20.14 -4.60 -11.50
C LYS A 59 -18.93 -5.47 -11.82
N SER A 60 -18.15 -5.76 -10.83
CA SER A 60 -16.91 -6.55 -10.95
C SER A 60 -16.56 -7.20 -9.61
N GLU A 61 -15.74 -8.23 -9.68
CA GLU A 61 -15.18 -8.91 -8.51
C GLU A 61 -13.67 -8.77 -8.53
N ILE A 62 -13.07 -8.76 -7.37
CA ILE A 62 -11.61 -8.75 -7.19
C ILE A 62 -11.23 -9.96 -6.35
N ALA A 63 -10.28 -10.73 -6.84
CA ALA A 63 -9.76 -11.88 -6.12
C ALA A 63 -8.85 -11.42 -4.95
N GLN A 64 -8.77 -12.21 -3.90
CA GLN A 64 -7.95 -11.90 -2.74
C GLN A 64 -6.48 -11.72 -3.11
N ASP A 65 -5.93 -12.59 -3.96
CA ASP A 65 -4.54 -12.51 -4.41
C ASP A 65 -4.22 -11.23 -5.18
N GLU A 66 -5.22 -10.66 -5.86
CA GLU A 66 -5.06 -9.38 -6.54
C GLU A 66 -5.03 -8.20 -5.56
N LEU A 67 -5.85 -8.25 -4.50
CA LEU A 67 -5.76 -7.28 -3.39
C LEU A 67 -4.41 -7.39 -2.66
N GLU A 68 -3.94 -8.61 -2.42
CA GLU A 68 -2.63 -8.86 -1.80
C GLU A 68 -1.48 -8.28 -2.63
N LYS A 69 -1.51 -8.41 -3.95
CA LYS A 69 -0.53 -7.79 -4.85
C LYS A 69 -0.57 -6.26 -4.79
N ILE A 70 -1.76 -5.67 -4.76
CA ILE A 70 -1.92 -4.21 -4.61
C ILE A 70 -1.33 -3.74 -3.28
N VAL A 71 -1.60 -4.45 -2.19
CA VAL A 71 -1.05 -4.13 -0.86
C VAL A 71 0.47 -4.34 -0.84
N THR A 72 0.98 -5.42 -1.44
CA THR A 72 2.43 -5.67 -1.56
C THR A 72 3.16 -4.51 -2.22
N ASP A 73 2.59 -3.98 -3.31
CA ASP A 73 3.14 -2.79 -3.95
C ASP A 73 3.06 -1.56 -3.04
N ALA A 74 1.97 -1.43 -2.26
CA ALA A 74 1.77 -0.33 -1.32
C ALA A 74 2.73 -0.35 -0.12
N LEU A 75 3.25 -1.50 0.27
CA LEU A 75 4.27 -1.64 1.33
C LEU A 75 5.61 -0.98 0.97
N ASN A 76 5.85 -0.65 -0.30
CA ASN A 76 7.03 0.13 -0.71
C ASN A 76 6.91 1.63 -0.36
N ALA A 77 5.81 2.09 0.20
CA ALA A 77 5.67 3.46 0.67
C ALA A 77 6.63 3.72 1.84
N PRO A 78 7.37 4.84 1.86
CA PRO A 78 8.19 5.18 3.00
C PRO A 78 7.32 5.50 4.22
N SER A 79 7.87 5.26 5.40
CA SER A 79 7.26 5.65 6.67
C SER A 79 8.32 6.20 7.64
N TRP A 80 7.89 6.91 8.67
CA TRP A 80 8.77 7.44 9.69
C TRP A 80 9.60 6.30 10.33
N LYS A 81 10.94 6.39 10.24
CA LYS A 81 11.88 5.33 10.69
C LYS A 81 11.51 3.91 10.21
N ASN A 82 10.83 3.78 9.09
CA ASN A 82 10.34 2.51 8.56
C ASN A 82 9.46 1.73 9.55
N THR A 83 8.58 2.43 10.29
CA THR A 83 7.68 1.82 11.28
C THR A 83 6.52 1.06 10.66
N GLU A 84 6.18 1.33 9.40
CA GLU A 84 5.17 0.60 8.62
C GLU A 84 3.84 0.42 9.37
N THR A 85 3.35 1.49 9.99
CA THR A 85 2.17 1.44 10.87
C THR A 85 0.84 1.29 10.14
N THR A 86 0.79 1.48 8.83
CA THR A 86 -0.45 1.38 8.04
C THR A 86 -0.98 -0.05 7.98
N ARG A 87 -2.31 -0.21 8.06
CA ARG A 87 -3.03 -1.49 7.92
C ARG A 87 -4.19 -1.35 6.93
N TYR A 88 -4.53 -2.47 6.29
CA TYR A 88 -5.59 -2.54 5.29
C TYR A 88 -6.60 -3.64 5.66
N TYR A 89 -7.88 -3.31 5.67
CA TYR A 89 -8.99 -4.22 5.97
C TYR A 89 -9.99 -4.19 4.84
N ALA A 90 -10.19 -5.29 4.15
CA ALA A 90 -10.99 -5.34 2.92
C ALA A 90 -12.36 -5.99 3.13
N ALA A 91 -13.43 -5.26 2.83
CA ALA A 91 -14.75 -5.82 2.56
C ALA A 91 -14.81 -6.23 1.08
N ALA A 92 -14.58 -7.51 0.78
CA ALA A 92 -14.64 -8.08 -0.57
C ALA A 92 -15.86 -9.00 -0.76
N SER A 93 -16.38 -9.63 0.30
CA SER A 93 -17.60 -10.42 0.22
C SER A 93 -18.84 -9.53 -0.04
N ALA A 94 -19.87 -10.09 -0.67
CA ALA A 94 -21.12 -9.38 -0.93
C ALA A 94 -21.75 -8.87 0.37
N GLU A 95 -21.79 -9.69 1.41
CA GLU A 95 -22.34 -9.34 2.71
C GLU A 95 -21.58 -8.18 3.36
N ALA A 96 -20.27 -8.25 3.45
CA ALA A 96 -19.45 -7.20 4.06
C ALA A 96 -19.61 -5.86 3.32
N LYS A 97 -19.60 -5.88 1.98
CA LYS A 97 -19.83 -4.68 1.16
C LYS A 97 -21.21 -4.08 1.39
N GLU A 98 -22.24 -4.91 1.44
CA GLU A 98 -23.62 -4.46 1.67
C GLU A 98 -23.76 -3.78 3.04
N ARG A 99 -23.17 -4.38 4.09
CA ARG A 99 -23.14 -3.78 5.41
C ARG A 99 -22.39 -2.46 5.42
N MET A 100 -21.24 -2.37 4.77
CA MET A 100 -20.49 -1.12 4.63
C MET A 100 -21.33 -0.03 3.99
N TRP A 101 -22.05 -0.31 2.89
CA TRP A 101 -22.89 0.67 2.21
C TRP A 101 -24.10 1.10 3.03
N LYS A 102 -24.75 0.16 3.72
CA LYS A 102 -25.99 0.45 4.47
C LYS A 102 -25.73 1.07 5.83
N GLU A 103 -24.70 0.65 6.53
CA GLU A 103 -24.50 0.96 7.94
C GLU A 103 -23.39 1.99 8.18
N ALA A 104 -22.28 1.94 7.40
CA ALA A 104 -21.03 2.61 7.73
C ALA A 104 -20.67 3.81 6.83
N LEU A 105 -21.24 3.89 5.63
CA LEU A 105 -20.96 4.99 4.70
C LEU A 105 -22.17 5.91 4.58
N PRO A 106 -21.97 7.27 4.57
CA PRO A 106 -23.06 8.19 4.28
C PRO A 106 -23.56 7.98 2.85
N GLY A 107 -24.86 8.28 2.61
CA GLY A 107 -25.56 7.93 1.37
C GLY A 107 -24.83 8.33 0.08
N PHE A 108 -24.17 9.48 0.04
CA PHE A 108 -23.40 9.91 -1.14
C PHE A 108 -22.13 9.07 -1.36
N ASN A 109 -21.47 8.58 -0.29
CA ASN A 109 -20.32 7.67 -0.41
C ASN A 109 -20.77 6.26 -0.76
N ALA A 110 -21.87 5.79 -0.18
CA ALA A 110 -22.49 4.53 -0.55
C ALA A 110 -22.86 4.52 -2.04
N ALA A 111 -23.55 5.57 -2.52
CA ALA A 111 -23.89 5.71 -3.94
C ALA A 111 -22.65 5.80 -4.85
N SER A 112 -21.63 6.57 -4.46
CA SER A 112 -20.40 6.72 -5.24
C SER A 112 -19.57 5.45 -5.31
N SER A 113 -19.67 4.54 -4.34
CA SER A 113 -18.94 3.26 -4.29
C SER A 113 -19.81 2.05 -4.63
N ALA A 114 -21.06 2.25 -4.99
CA ALA A 114 -21.95 1.17 -5.43
C ALA A 114 -21.30 0.39 -6.57
N ASN A 115 -21.44 -0.94 -6.56
CA ASN A 115 -20.80 -1.90 -7.46
C ASN A 115 -19.24 -1.93 -7.41
N ALA A 116 -18.59 -1.25 -6.46
CA ALA A 116 -17.18 -1.48 -6.23
C ALA A 116 -16.89 -2.96 -5.95
N ALA A 117 -15.77 -3.46 -6.46
CA ALA A 117 -15.35 -4.84 -6.24
C ALA A 117 -14.95 -5.09 -4.78
N ALA A 118 -14.32 -4.08 -4.14
CA ALA A 118 -14.01 -4.11 -2.72
C ALA A 118 -14.09 -2.70 -2.10
N LEU A 119 -14.26 -2.65 -0.76
CA LEU A 119 -14.10 -1.46 0.07
C LEU A 119 -12.98 -1.73 1.07
N VAL A 120 -11.90 -0.98 0.99
CA VAL A 120 -10.70 -1.19 1.81
C VAL A 120 -10.57 -0.08 2.85
N ALA A 121 -10.76 -0.40 4.11
CA ALA A 121 -10.47 0.51 5.20
C ALA A 121 -8.95 0.61 5.41
N VAL A 122 -8.46 1.82 5.56
CA VAL A 122 -7.03 2.10 5.78
C VAL A 122 -6.89 2.74 7.15
N THR A 123 -6.09 2.10 8.00
CA THR A 123 -5.82 2.51 9.38
C THR A 123 -4.34 2.70 9.60
N PHE A 124 -3.98 3.22 10.76
CA PHE A 124 -2.61 3.13 11.27
C PHE A 124 -2.60 2.83 12.77
N VAL A 125 -1.50 2.21 13.22
CA VAL A 125 -1.23 1.96 14.65
C VAL A 125 -0.66 3.24 15.26
N PRO A 126 -1.34 3.87 16.25
CA PRO A 126 -0.86 5.10 16.88
C PRO A 126 0.28 4.83 17.87
N GLY A 127 1.04 5.88 18.20
CA GLY A 127 2.10 5.82 19.21
C GLY A 127 3.43 5.25 18.72
N GLU A 128 3.57 4.98 17.42
CA GLU A 128 4.80 4.45 16.81
C GLU A 128 5.45 5.49 15.87
N SER A 129 4.84 5.82 14.74
CA SER A 129 5.32 6.89 13.87
C SER A 129 5.28 8.23 14.59
N GLY A 130 6.42 8.93 14.66
CA GLY A 130 6.58 10.18 15.41
C GLY A 130 6.84 9.97 16.91
N PHE A 131 7.13 8.74 17.34
CA PHE A 131 7.40 8.42 18.74
C PHE A 131 8.77 7.77 18.94
N ASN A 132 9.33 7.96 20.13
CA ASN A 132 10.54 7.29 20.57
C ASN A 132 10.39 6.94 22.06
N GLY A 133 10.51 5.65 22.41
CA GLY A 133 10.30 5.17 23.77
C GLY A 133 8.92 5.55 24.34
N GLY A 134 7.87 5.53 23.51
CA GLY A 134 6.49 5.88 23.89
C GLY A 134 6.21 7.37 24.06
N LYS A 135 7.17 8.24 23.73
CA LYS A 135 7.00 9.71 23.79
C LYS A 135 7.03 10.32 22.39
N ALA A 136 6.14 11.25 22.12
CA ALA A 136 6.17 12.02 20.88
C ALA A 136 7.51 12.75 20.75
N VAL A 137 8.11 12.72 19.56
CA VAL A 137 9.41 13.36 19.29
C VAL A 137 9.27 14.85 18.98
N ASP A 138 8.07 15.30 18.62
CA ASP A 138 7.72 16.67 18.31
C ASP A 138 6.23 16.92 18.58
N ASP A 139 5.73 18.10 18.22
CA ASP A 139 4.35 18.54 18.39
C ASP A 139 3.34 17.85 17.46
N LEU A 140 3.80 17.11 16.44
CA LEU A 140 2.94 16.40 15.49
C LEU A 140 2.43 15.06 16.04
N GLY A 141 3.19 14.38 16.90
CA GLY A 141 2.78 13.12 17.52
C GLY A 141 2.20 12.12 16.49
N ASN A 142 0.96 11.65 16.72
CA ASN A 142 0.27 10.72 15.81
C ASN A 142 -0.04 11.27 14.42
N THR A 143 0.18 12.55 14.15
CA THR A 143 0.05 13.11 12.80
C THR A 143 1.08 12.52 11.85
N TRP A 144 2.24 12.07 12.36
CA TRP A 144 3.20 11.31 11.57
C TRP A 144 2.63 9.99 11.06
N GLY A 145 1.90 9.25 11.89
CA GLY A 145 1.19 8.05 11.44
C GLY A 145 0.12 8.33 10.38
N ALA A 146 -0.58 9.47 10.50
CA ALA A 146 -1.53 9.91 9.49
C ALA A 146 -0.83 10.30 8.17
N TYR A 147 0.35 10.95 8.26
CA TYR A 147 1.17 11.28 7.10
C TYR A 147 1.66 10.03 6.37
N ASP A 148 2.23 9.07 7.10
CA ASP A 148 2.67 7.78 6.56
C ASP A 148 1.51 7.01 5.90
N CYS A 149 0.34 7.00 6.55
CA CYS A 149 -0.87 6.39 6.01
C CYS A 149 -1.32 7.06 4.70
N GLY A 150 -1.12 8.37 4.55
CA GLY A 150 -1.36 9.11 3.31
C GLY A 150 -0.39 8.70 2.19
N LEU A 151 0.90 8.50 2.50
CA LEU A 151 1.89 7.97 1.57
C LEU A 151 1.54 6.56 1.13
N ALA A 152 1.25 5.66 2.08
CA ALA A 152 0.84 4.29 1.79
C ALA A 152 -0.46 4.22 0.97
N SER A 153 -1.44 5.08 1.25
CA SER A 153 -2.66 5.20 0.44
C SER A 153 -2.36 5.65 -0.99
N SER A 154 -1.38 6.52 -1.20
CA SER A 154 -0.96 6.97 -2.52
C SER A 154 -0.35 5.84 -3.33
N TYR A 155 0.53 5.05 -2.72
CA TYR A 155 1.08 3.84 -3.34
C TYR A 155 -0.02 2.83 -3.66
N PHE A 156 -0.94 2.57 -2.73
CA PHE A 156 -2.07 1.67 -2.95
C PHE A 156 -2.91 2.05 -4.16
N ILE A 157 -3.32 3.33 -4.30
CA ILE A 157 -4.17 3.76 -5.41
C ILE A 157 -3.43 3.77 -6.75
N LEU A 158 -2.12 3.97 -6.76
CA LEU A 158 -1.28 3.88 -7.96
C LEU A 158 -1.07 2.42 -8.35
N ALA A 159 -0.76 1.54 -7.39
CA ALA A 159 -0.65 0.11 -7.62
C ALA A 159 -1.96 -0.50 -8.17
N ALA A 160 -3.10 -0.14 -7.57
CA ALA A 160 -4.41 -0.52 -8.07
C ALA A 160 -4.60 -0.08 -9.53
N LYS A 161 -4.28 1.20 -9.84
CA LYS A 161 -4.40 1.72 -11.19
C LYS A 161 -3.50 1.01 -12.19
N ASN A 162 -2.26 0.73 -11.81
CA ASN A 162 -1.30 -0.01 -12.65
C ASN A 162 -1.80 -1.42 -13.00
N ARG A 163 -2.60 -2.01 -12.10
CA ARG A 163 -3.26 -3.32 -12.29
C ARG A 163 -4.64 -3.21 -12.94
N GLY A 164 -4.99 -2.03 -13.47
CA GLY A 164 -6.25 -1.77 -14.17
C GLY A 164 -7.46 -1.64 -13.23
N TRP A 165 -7.27 -1.38 -11.95
CA TRP A 165 -8.32 -1.05 -11.00
C TRP A 165 -8.40 0.45 -10.77
N ASP A 166 -9.60 0.96 -10.62
CA ASP A 166 -9.87 2.35 -10.29
C ASP A 166 -10.28 2.49 -8.83
N THR A 167 -10.05 3.67 -8.25
CA THR A 167 -10.24 3.87 -6.82
C THR A 167 -10.95 5.18 -6.49
N LEU A 168 -11.54 5.21 -5.28
CA LEU A 168 -12.06 6.42 -4.63
C LEU A 168 -11.69 6.41 -3.15
N ILE A 169 -10.93 7.39 -2.69
CA ILE A 169 -10.70 7.61 -1.26
C ILE A 169 -11.88 8.36 -0.66
N MET A 170 -12.48 7.79 0.38
CA MET A 170 -13.64 8.33 1.09
C MET A 170 -13.25 8.63 2.54
N GLY A 171 -13.26 9.92 2.92
CA GLY A 171 -12.95 10.36 4.28
C GLY A 171 -14.15 10.30 5.22
N MET A 172 -15.38 10.52 4.71
CA MET A 172 -16.59 10.50 5.55
C MET A 172 -17.13 9.07 5.67
N ARG A 173 -17.16 8.58 6.90
CA ARG A 173 -17.57 7.23 7.29
C ARG A 173 -17.96 7.22 8.77
N ASP A 174 -18.74 6.26 9.19
CA ASP A 174 -18.96 5.93 10.60
C ASP A 174 -17.84 5.02 11.08
N VAL A 175 -16.95 5.55 11.92
CA VAL A 175 -15.74 4.86 12.37
C VAL A 175 -16.07 3.58 13.14
N ALA A 176 -17.03 3.66 14.08
CA ALA A 176 -17.38 2.53 14.94
C ALA A 176 -17.98 1.38 14.10
N LYS A 177 -18.85 1.70 13.15
CA LYS A 177 -19.48 0.70 12.28
C LYS A 177 -18.47 0.07 11.32
N VAL A 178 -17.57 0.86 10.70
CA VAL A 178 -16.48 0.31 9.86
C VAL A 178 -15.65 -0.68 10.66
N LYS A 179 -15.21 -0.30 11.88
CA LYS A 179 -14.42 -1.15 12.74
C LYS A 179 -15.17 -2.45 13.10
N ALA A 180 -16.42 -2.35 13.49
CA ALA A 180 -17.24 -3.52 13.84
C ALA A 180 -17.47 -4.47 12.65
N ILE A 181 -17.68 -3.94 11.44
CA ILE A 181 -17.91 -4.75 10.23
C ILE A 181 -16.63 -5.49 9.82
N LEU A 182 -15.47 -4.83 9.91
CA LEU A 182 -14.20 -5.36 9.41
C LEU A 182 -13.31 -5.97 10.48
N GLY A 183 -13.74 -6.00 11.74
CA GLY A 183 -12.94 -6.54 12.84
C GLY A 183 -11.66 -5.73 13.12
N ILE A 184 -11.72 -4.41 12.93
CA ILE A 184 -10.56 -3.53 13.13
C ILE A 184 -10.35 -3.31 14.64
N PRO A 185 -9.12 -3.50 15.18
CA PRO A 185 -8.82 -3.24 16.57
C PRO A 185 -9.17 -1.81 17.00
N GLU A 186 -9.73 -1.65 18.21
CA GLU A 186 -10.11 -0.33 18.73
C GLU A 186 -8.93 0.64 18.85
N GLY A 187 -7.74 0.13 19.12
CA GLY A 187 -6.53 0.94 19.21
C GLY A 187 -6.04 1.54 17.90
N GLU A 188 -6.50 1.06 16.74
CA GLU A 188 -6.10 1.61 15.46
C GLU A 188 -6.92 2.85 15.08
N ILE A 189 -6.28 3.80 14.40
CA ILE A 189 -6.95 5.02 13.91
C ILE A 189 -7.35 4.82 12.45
N LEU A 190 -8.66 4.81 12.18
CA LEU A 190 -9.20 4.70 10.82
C LEU A 190 -9.08 6.03 10.08
N MET A 191 -8.32 6.05 8.98
CA MET A 191 -8.10 7.24 8.15
C MET A 191 -9.14 7.39 7.04
N SER A 192 -9.37 6.36 6.27
CA SER A 192 -10.27 6.40 5.12
C SER A 192 -10.81 5.02 4.76
N VAL A 193 -11.80 5.02 3.87
CA VAL A 193 -12.22 3.83 3.12
C VAL A 193 -11.93 4.07 1.65
N ILE A 194 -11.24 3.15 1.00
CA ILE A 194 -10.91 3.20 -0.43
C ILE A 194 -11.82 2.21 -1.16
N ALA A 195 -12.69 2.70 -2.03
CA ALA A 195 -13.41 1.84 -2.96
C ALA A 195 -12.47 1.44 -4.10
N VAL A 196 -12.50 0.16 -4.48
CA VAL A 196 -11.71 -0.44 -5.56
C VAL A 196 -12.66 -1.12 -6.54
N GLY A 197 -12.52 -0.86 -7.84
CA GLY A 197 -13.40 -1.46 -8.86
C GLY A 197 -13.03 -1.04 -10.27
N LYS A 198 -13.83 -1.44 -11.24
CA LYS A 198 -13.67 -1.02 -12.64
C LYS A 198 -14.57 0.19 -12.90
N SER A 199 -14.00 1.26 -13.46
CA SER A 199 -14.77 2.45 -13.81
C SER A 199 -15.88 2.13 -14.82
N ALA A 200 -17.11 2.62 -14.57
CA ALA A 200 -18.23 2.51 -15.50
C ALA A 200 -18.22 3.59 -16.58
N GLN A 201 -17.36 4.62 -16.45
CA GLN A 201 -17.30 5.73 -17.38
C GLN A 201 -15.90 6.36 -17.43
N LYS A 202 -15.64 7.18 -18.43
CA LYS A 202 -14.41 7.99 -18.47
C LYS A 202 -14.53 9.20 -17.54
N TYR A 203 -13.46 9.50 -16.82
CA TYR A 203 -13.36 10.66 -15.95
C TYR A 203 -12.34 11.65 -16.49
N MET A 204 -12.74 12.92 -16.55
CA MET A 204 -11.84 14.00 -16.97
C MET A 204 -10.83 14.31 -15.84
N LYS A 205 -9.63 14.70 -16.24
CA LYS A 205 -8.62 15.25 -15.31
C LYS A 205 -9.13 16.58 -14.76
N ARG A 206 -9.10 16.72 -13.46
CA ARG A 206 -9.39 18.00 -12.80
C ARG A 206 -8.19 18.92 -12.93
N PRO A 207 -8.38 20.24 -13.14
CA PRO A 207 -7.28 21.19 -13.17
C PRO A 207 -6.48 21.15 -11.87
N ARG A 208 -5.23 21.52 -11.95
CA ARG A 208 -4.30 21.67 -10.82
C ARG A 208 -3.93 23.13 -10.67
N LYS A 209 -3.59 23.50 -9.45
CA LYS A 209 -3.03 24.83 -9.19
C LYS A 209 -1.73 25.02 -9.98
N PRO A 210 -1.44 26.22 -10.46
CA PRO A 210 -0.14 26.56 -11.01
C PRO A 210 0.98 26.29 -10.01
N VAL A 211 2.14 25.85 -10.48
CA VAL A 211 3.29 25.56 -9.61
C VAL A 211 3.68 26.76 -8.76
N ALA A 212 3.62 27.98 -9.31
CA ALA A 212 3.94 29.21 -8.59
C ALA A 212 3.06 29.49 -7.35
N GLU A 213 1.84 28.95 -7.30
CA GLU A 213 1.00 29.06 -6.09
C GLU A 213 1.46 28.19 -4.94
N VAL A 214 2.08 27.05 -5.25
CA VAL A 214 2.41 26.01 -4.26
C VAL A 214 3.91 25.91 -3.93
N LEU A 215 4.79 26.27 -4.88
CA LEU A 215 6.24 26.29 -4.69
C LEU A 215 6.72 27.71 -4.40
N LYS A 216 7.43 27.86 -3.28
CA LYS A 216 8.12 29.12 -2.91
C LYS A 216 9.61 28.83 -2.80
N VAL A 217 10.39 29.35 -3.74
CA VAL A 217 11.86 29.30 -3.71
C VAL A 217 12.35 30.62 -3.11
N ARG A 218 13.27 30.54 -2.15
CA ARG A 218 13.88 31.69 -1.47
C ARG A 218 15.37 31.54 -1.44
#